data_0dc59be3dbe1d75ffe0ae96c0d995edf
#
_entry.id   0dc59be3dbe1d75ffe0ae96c0d995edf
#
_cell.length_a   1.000
_cell.length_b   1.000
_cell.length_c   1.000
_cell.angle_alpha   90.00
_cell.angle_beta   90.00
_cell.angle_gamma   90.00
#
_symmetry.space_group_name_H-M   'P 1'
#
loop_
_entity.id
_entity.type
_entity.pdbx_description
1 polymer ?
#
loop_
_entity_poly.entity_id
_entity_poly.type
_entity_poly.pdbx_seq_one_letter_code
_entity_poly.pdbx_strand_id
1 'polypeptide(L)'
;VYLTFDDGPSATTESVLDTLKAEGVPATFFVMAADNNEEYLPLLERTVQEGHLIALHTCSHDYKSIYKSPDAYWDDLQKLREKLLPYVPADHEIKWLRFPGGSTNTVSHRYGGSDIMKKLKADAESRGFTYVDWNVCAEDSLGGHPSASTIYNNIIREVGDKNTCVVLMHDTNATKNTAAALPDVIRWFKNAGYRFDTVDHLEKKP
;
A
#
# COMPACT_ATOMS: atom_id res chain seq x y z
N VAL A 1 -11.58 -8.11 5.52
CA VAL A 1 -10.69 -6.97 5.67
C VAL A 1 -9.43 -7.18 4.87
N TYR A 2 -8.95 -6.12 4.25
CA TYR A 2 -7.73 -6.06 3.45
C TYR A 2 -6.78 -5.09 4.15
N LEU A 3 -5.77 -5.64 4.82
CA LEU A 3 -4.70 -4.84 5.41
C LEU A 3 -3.75 -4.41 4.29
N THR A 4 -3.50 -3.12 4.14
CA THR A 4 -2.61 -2.61 3.10
C THR A 4 -1.56 -1.68 3.69
N PHE A 5 -0.33 -1.82 3.19
CA PHE A 5 0.82 -1.04 3.60
C PHE A 5 1.44 -0.34 2.40
N ASP A 6 1.61 0.98 2.49
CA ASP A 6 2.18 1.81 1.44
C ASP A 6 3.61 2.25 1.81
N ASP A 7 4.40 2.61 0.79
CA ASP A 7 5.72 3.26 0.88
C ASP A 7 6.88 2.38 1.38
N GLY A 8 6.64 1.13 1.75
CA GLY A 8 7.71 0.18 2.03
C GLY A 8 8.40 -0.36 0.76
N PRO A 9 9.39 -1.28 0.91
CA PRO A 9 9.86 -1.84 2.18
C PRO A 9 10.80 -0.94 2.97
N SER A 10 10.88 -1.17 4.28
CA SER A 10 11.79 -0.51 5.20
C SER A 10 12.12 -1.44 6.39
N ALA A 11 12.90 -0.98 7.37
CA ALA A 11 13.11 -1.72 8.61
C ALA A 11 11.78 -2.02 9.37
N THR A 12 10.76 -1.18 9.19
CA THR A 12 9.43 -1.42 9.79
C THR A 12 8.71 -2.59 9.13
N THR A 13 8.95 -2.84 7.84
CA THR A 13 8.35 -3.95 7.08
C THR A 13 8.67 -5.31 7.72
N GLU A 14 9.90 -5.50 8.23
CA GLU A 14 10.26 -6.74 8.91
C GLU A 14 9.37 -7.01 10.14
N SER A 15 9.17 -6.00 10.98
CA SER A 15 8.28 -6.11 12.15
C SER A 15 6.82 -6.34 11.79
N VAL A 16 6.36 -5.74 10.67
CA VAL A 16 5.02 -5.97 10.12
C VAL A 16 4.87 -7.43 9.69
N LEU A 17 5.82 -7.95 8.91
CA LEU A 17 5.83 -9.35 8.46
C LEU A 17 5.85 -10.34 9.63
N ASP A 18 6.66 -10.08 10.67
CA ASP A 18 6.70 -10.92 11.88
C ASP A 18 5.32 -10.99 12.56
N THR A 19 4.63 -9.86 12.66
CA THR A 19 3.29 -9.79 13.23
C THR A 19 2.27 -10.54 12.37
N LEU A 20 2.26 -10.29 11.06
CA LEU A 20 1.34 -10.94 10.11
C LEU A 20 1.50 -12.47 10.15
N LYS A 21 2.75 -12.94 10.19
CA LYS A 21 3.08 -14.37 10.32
C LYS A 21 2.59 -14.96 11.64
N ALA A 22 2.87 -14.30 12.76
CA ALA A 22 2.43 -14.73 14.08
C ALA A 22 0.92 -14.80 14.21
N GLU A 23 0.21 -13.89 13.58
CA GLU A 23 -1.25 -13.82 13.57
C GLU A 23 -1.89 -14.68 12.47
N GLY A 24 -1.12 -15.18 11.50
CA GLY A 24 -1.59 -16.03 10.40
C GLY A 24 -2.56 -15.29 9.48
N VAL A 25 -2.31 -14.02 9.16
CA VAL A 25 -3.15 -13.19 8.30
C VAL A 25 -2.38 -12.65 7.09
N PRO A 26 -2.98 -12.65 5.88
CA PRO A 26 -2.37 -12.06 4.70
C PRO A 26 -2.53 -10.52 4.70
N ALA A 27 -1.70 -9.86 3.89
CA ALA A 27 -1.76 -8.43 3.65
C ALA A 27 -1.29 -8.09 2.22
N THR A 28 -1.53 -6.84 1.79
CA THR A 28 -1.03 -6.31 0.52
C THR A 28 -0.05 -5.18 0.77
N PHE A 29 1.08 -5.22 0.10
CA PHE A 29 2.13 -4.19 0.18
C PHE A 29 2.20 -3.43 -1.14
N PHE A 30 1.87 -2.14 -1.11
CA PHE A 30 2.04 -1.22 -2.23
C PHE A 30 3.44 -0.61 -2.14
N VAL A 31 4.37 -1.24 -2.84
CA VAL A 31 5.80 -1.03 -2.65
C VAL A 31 6.37 0.09 -3.49
N MET A 32 7.45 0.68 -3.00
CA MET A 32 8.31 1.63 -3.66
C MET A 32 9.74 1.07 -3.81
N ALA A 33 10.57 1.79 -4.58
CA ALA A 33 12.00 1.48 -4.69
C ALA A 33 12.84 2.77 -4.86
N ALA A 34 12.55 3.78 -4.04
CA ALA A 34 13.41 4.94 -3.89
C ALA A 34 14.70 4.56 -3.14
N ASP A 35 15.70 5.44 -3.14
CA ASP A 35 17.03 5.15 -2.58
C ASP A 35 16.97 4.62 -1.13
N ASN A 36 16.04 5.12 -0.33
CA ASN A 36 15.85 4.69 1.06
C ASN A 36 15.13 3.34 1.24
N ASN A 37 14.59 2.77 0.15
CA ASN A 37 13.96 1.45 0.15
C ASN A 37 14.90 0.36 -0.36
N GLU A 38 15.94 0.73 -1.13
CA GLU A 38 16.75 -0.24 -1.90
C GLU A 38 17.38 -1.33 -1.03
N GLU A 39 17.91 -0.99 0.14
CA GLU A 39 18.51 -1.96 1.06
C GLU A 39 17.52 -2.99 1.61
N TYR A 40 16.21 -2.67 1.56
CA TYR A 40 15.12 -3.51 2.08
C TYR A 40 14.39 -4.30 0.99
N LEU A 41 14.68 -4.09 -0.29
CA LEU A 41 14.05 -4.84 -1.39
C LEU A 41 14.14 -6.36 -1.23
N PRO A 42 15.22 -6.96 -0.66
CA PRO A 42 15.28 -8.40 -0.38
C PRO A 42 14.15 -8.92 0.52
N LEU A 43 13.50 -8.07 1.36
CA LEU A 43 12.34 -8.46 2.16
C LEU A 43 11.13 -8.86 1.31
N LEU A 44 11.08 -8.45 0.04
CA LEU A 44 10.00 -8.80 -0.87
C LEU A 44 9.95 -10.30 -1.19
N GLU A 45 11.09 -10.98 -1.19
CA GLU A 45 11.13 -12.45 -1.31
C GLU A 45 10.36 -13.10 -0.14
N ARG A 46 10.63 -12.64 1.08
CA ARG A 46 9.91 -13.10 2.28
C ARG A 46 8.43 -12.74 2.20
N THR A 47 8.10 -11.54 1.74
CA THR A 47 6.72 -11.07 1.58
C THR A 47 5.90 -12.01 0.72
N VAL A 48 6.44 -12.42 -0.44
CA VAL A 48 5.78 -13.39 -1.34
C VAL A 48 5.73 -14.79 -0.72
N GLN A 49 6.83 -15.25 -0.13
CA GLN A 49 6.90 -16.60 0.48
C GLN A 49 5.93 -16.78 1.64
N GLU A 50 5.62 -15.73 2.38
CA GLU A 50 4.66 -15.74 3.48
C GLU A 50 3.20 -15.52 3.01
N GLY A 51 2.95 -15.46 1.69
CA GLY A 51 1.60 -15.41 1.11
C GLY A 51 0.97 -14.02 1.08
N HIS A 52 1.78 -12.98 1.12
CA HIS A 52 1.33 -11.61 0.96
C HIS A 52 1.37 -11.17 -0.50
N LEU A 53 0.53 -10.20 -0.88
CA LEU A 53 0.49 -9.65 -2.22
C LEU A 53 1.41 -8.43 -2.33
N ILE A 54 2.23 -8.39 -3.38
CA ILE A 54 2.98 -7.20 -3.78
C ILE A 54 2.20 -6.45 -4.85
N ALA A 55 2.05 -5.15 -4.67
CA ALA A 55 1.42 -4.21 -5.57
C ALA A 55 2.31 -2.97 -5.77
N LEU A 56 2.03 -2.15 -6.77
CA LEU A 56 2.90 -1.04 -7.18
C LEU A 56 2.45 0.30 -6.59
N HIS A 57 3.43 1.09 -6.07
CA HIS A 57 3.17 2.44 -5.55
C HIS A 57 4.10 3.52 -6.14
N THR A 58 4.55 3.36 -7.38
CA THR A 58 5.59 4.14 -8.04
C THR A 58 7.01 3.88 -7.50
N CYS A 59 8.03 4.23 -8.25
CA CYS A 59 9.42 4.04 -7.84
C CYS A 59 9.85 5.13 -6.86
N SER A 60 9.57 6.40 -7.21
CA SER A 60 10.11 7.57 -6.52
C SER A 60 9.17 8.23 -5.53
N HIS A 61 7.86 8.06 -5.69
CA HIS A 61 6.81 8.78 -4.96
C HIS A 61 6.96 10.32 -5.01
N ASP A 62 7.76 10.84 -5.95
CA ASP A 62 7.88 12.29 -6.13
C ASP A 62 6.74 12.84 -6.97
N TYR A 63 5.74 13.44 -6.33
CA TYR A 63 4.54 14.00 -6.97
C TYR A 63 4.85 14.94 -8.14
N LYS A 64 5.91 15.74 -8.03
CA LYS A 64 6.31 16.66 -9.08
C LYS A 64 6.75 15.93 -10.34
N SER A 65 7.46 14.83 -10.17
CA SER A 65 7.98 14.03 -11.26
C SER A 65 6.91 13.11 -11.83
N ILE A 66 6.25 12.31 -10.98
CA ILE A 66 5.30 11.27 -11.43
C ILE A 66 4.02 11.85 -12.03
N TYR A 67 3.52 12.97 -11.51
CA TYR A 67 2.29 13.59 -12.01
C TYR A 67 2.50 14.67 -13.05
N LYS A 68 3.72 14.84 -13.56
CA LYS A 68 4.02 15.80 -14.62
C LYS A 68 3.30 15.48 -15.94
N SER A 69 3.17 14.20 -16.25
CA SER A 69 2.44 13.68 -17.42
C SER A 69 2.12 12.19 -17.23
N PRO A 70 1.19 11.61 -17.99
CA PRO A 70 0.98 10.17 -17.98
C PRO A 70 2.25 9.38 -18.27
N ASP A 71 3.02 9.75 -19.29
CA ASP A 71 4.27 9.07 -19.63
C ASP A 71 5.25 9.07 -18.46
N ALA A 72 5.41 10.22 -17.76
CA ALA A 72 6.30 10.30 -16.61
C ALA A 72 5.88 9.36 -15.46
N TYR A 73 4.58 9.19 -15.24
CA TYR A 73 4.05 8.23 -14.27
C TYR A 73 4.38 6.78 -14.65
N TRP A 74 4.13 6.42 -15.91
CA TRP A 74 4.35 5.06 -16.37
C TRP A 74 5.83 4.71 -16.50
N ASP A 75 6.69 5.67 -16.83
CA ASP A 75 8.15 5.50 -16.85
C ASP A 75 8.69 5.25 -15.43
N ASP A 76 8.17 5.97 -14.43
CA ASP A 76 8.54 5.77 -13.02
C ASP A 76 8.04 4.39 -12.52
N LEU A 77 6.81 4.01 -12.87
CA LEU A 77 6.27 2.71 -12.53
C LEU A 77 7.04 1.55 -13.20
N GLN A 78 7.50 1.74 -14.42
CA GLN A 78 8.32 0.75 -15.12
C GLN A 78 9.68 0.57 -14.43
N LYS A 79 10.31 1.65 -13.98
CA LYS A 79 11.55 1.58 -13.17
C LYS A 79 11.34 0.78 -11.89
N LEU A 80 10.20 0.98 -11.21
CA LEU A 80 9.86 0.16 -10.05
C LEU A 80 9.82 -1.32 -10.43
N ARG A 81 9.06 -1.69 -11.46
CA ARG A 81 8.94 -3.08 -11.90
C ARG A 81 10.31 -3.72 -12.20
N GLU A 82 11.20 -2.99 -12.85
CA GLU A 82 12.56 -3.46 -13.16
C GLU A 82 13.38 -3.73 -11.88
N LYS A 83 13.28 -2.83 -10.88
CA LYS A 83 13.95 -3.02 -9.58
C LYS A 83 13.38 -4.18 -8.77
N LEU A 84 12.12 -4.55 -8.98
CA LEU A 84 11.48 -5.68 -8.29
C LEU A 84 11.84 -7.04 -8.89
N LEU A 85 12.25 -7.12 -10.15
CA LEU A 85 12.54 -8.39 -10.86
C LEU A 85 13.45 -9.36 -10.11
N PRO A 86 14.51 -8.93 -9.38
CA PRO A 86 15.38 -9.85 -8.65
C PRO A 86 14.71 -10.49 -7.43
N TYR A 87 13.65 -9.90 -6.89
CA TYR A 87 13.08 -10.24 -5.59
C TYR A 87 11.68 -10.83 -5.65
N VAL A 88 11.04 -10.76 -6.82
CA VAL A 88 9.67 -11.25 -7.02
C VAL A 88 9.72 -12.36 -8.08
N PRO A 89 9.13 -13.54 -7.81
CA PRO A 89 9.11 -14.63 -8.77
C PRO A 89 8.55 -14.21 -10.13
N ALA A 90 9.12 -14.73 -11.22
CA ALA A 90 8.78 -14.33 -12.59
C ALA A 90 7.32 -14.65 -12.98
N ASP A 91 6.70 -15.61 -12.31
CA ASP A 91 5.30 -16.01 -12.46
C ASP A 91 4.35 -15.22 -11.54
N HIS A 92 4.90 -14.39 -10.65
CA HIS A 92 4.11 -13.49 -9.82
C HIS A 92 3.65 -12.28 -10.62
N GLU A 93 2.41 -12.32 -11.06
CA GLU A 93 1.85 -11.25 -11.88
C GLU A 93 1.44 -10.03 -11.04
N ILE A 94 2.16 -8.92 -11.20
CA ILE A 94 1.84 -7.67 -10.49
C ILE A 94 0.90 -6.83 -11.36
N LYS A 95 -0.40 -6.91 -11.05
CA LYS A 95 -1.49 -6.17 -11.75
C LYS A 95 -2.14 -5.07 -10.92
N TRP A 96 -1.78 -4.98 -9.64
CA TRP A 96 -2.40 -4.07 -8.70
C TRP A 96 -1.52 -2.87 -8.46
N LEU A 97 -2.12 -1.70 -8.38
CA LEU A 97 -1.41 -0.48 -8.03
C LEU A 97 -2.26 0.43 -7.14
N ARG A 98 -1.60 1.33 -6.44
CA ARG A 98 -2.21 2.46 -5.75
C ARG A 98 -1.51 3.74 -6.20
N PHE A 99 -2.30 4.72 -6.59
CA PHE A 99 -1.77 6.04 -6.94
C PHE A 99 -1.31 6.76 -5.67
N PRO A 100 -0.10 7.37 -5.62
CA PRO A 100 0.29 8.25 -4.52
C PRO A 100 -0.76 9.30 -4.20
N GLY A 101 -1.26 9.28 -2.95
CA GLY A 101 -2.37 10.14 -2.52
C GLY A 101 -3.78 9.70 -2.97
N GLY A 102 -3.90 8.52 -3.59
CA GLY A 102 -5.17 7.96 -4.04
C GLY A 102 -5.63 8.41 -5.42
N SER A 103 -6.59 7.69 -5.99
CA SER A 103 -7.10 7.93 -7.36
C SER A 103 -7.92 9.21 -7.52
N THR A 104 -8.27 9.84 -6.40
CA THR A 104 -9.04 11.10 -6.34
C THR A 104 -8.24 12.30 -5.85
N ASN A 105 -6.90 12.13 -5.66
CA ASN A 105 -6.08 13.22 -5.16
C ASN A 105 -6.09 14.44 -6.10
N THR A 106 -6.08 15.63 -5.51
CA THR A 106 -6.04 16.92 -6.24
C THR A 106 -4.66 17.56 -6.24
N VAL A 107 -3.72 17.03 -5.45
CA VAL A 107 -2.34 17.53 -5.40
C VAL A 107 -1.65 17.35 -6.75
N SER A 108 -1.95 16.27 -7.46
CA SER A 108 -1.49 15.97 -8.82
C SER A 108 -1.84 17.09 -9.83
N HIS A 109 -2.94 17.82 -9.62
CA HIS A 109 -3.38 18.91 -10.51
C HIS A 109 -2.33 20.03 -10.62
N ARG A 110 -1.56 20.26 -9.55
CA ARG A 110 -0.47 21.25 -9.53
C ARG A 110 0.60 20.96 -10.59
N TYR A 111 0.77 19.70 -10.96
CA TYR A 111 1.87 19.25 -11.80
C TYR A 111 1.43 18.83 -13.21
N GLY A 112 0.32 18.13 -13.34
CA GLY A 112 -0.19 17.59 -14.61
C GLY A 112 -1.54 18.13 -15.07
N GLY A 113 -2.07 19.13 -14.35
CA GLY A 113 -3.39 19.71 -14.64
C GLY A 113 -4.56 18.90 -14.09
N SER A 114 -5.76 19.45 -14.17
CA SER A 114 -6.98 18.88 -13.57
C SER A 114 -7.36 17.49 -14.09
N ASP A 115 -6.96 17.17 -15.32
CA ASP A 115 -7.34 15.91 -15.97
C ASP A 115 -6.33 14.77 -15.77
N ILE A 116 -5.20 15.02 -15.08
CA ILE A 116 -4.10 14.04 -14.97
C ILE A 116 -4.60 12.71 -14.40
N MET A 117 -5.36 12.73 -13.29
CA MET A 117 -5.85 11.50 -12.66
C MET A 117 -6.89 10.77 -13.53
N LYS A 118 -7.71 11.51 -14.29
CA LYS A 118 -8.65 10.89 -15.24
C LYS A 118 -7.90 10.13 -16.33
N LYS A 119 -6.82 10.71 -16.88
CA LYS A 119 -5.97 10.07 -17.90
C LYS A 119 -5.28 8.83 -17.33
N LEU A 120 -4.63 8.97 -16.16
CA LEU A 120 -3.92 7.86 -15.51
C LEU A 120 -4.83 6.68 -15.16
N LYS A 121 -6.07 6.94 -14.72
CA LYS A 121 -7.05 5.86 -14.47
C LYS A 121 -7.44 5.12 -15.75
N ALA A 122 -7.71 5.85 -16.82
CA ALA A 122 -8.03 5.25 -18.12
C ALA A 122 -6.83 4.45 -18.68
N ASP A 123 -5.61 4.99 -18.55
CA ASP A 123 -4.39 4.31 -18.94
C ASP A 123 -4.15 3.03 -18.12
N ALA A 124 -4.39 3.07 -16.81
CA ALA A 124 -4.25 1.90 -15.94
C ALA A 124 -5.15 0.75 -16.42
N GLU A 125 -6.42 1.05 -16.66
CA GLU A 125 -7.38 0.07 -17.17
C GLU A 125 -6.97 -0.47 -18.54
N SER A 126 -6.54 0.40 -19.47
CA SER A 126 -6.10 -0.01 -20.82
C SER A 126 -4.84 -0.87 -20.81
N ARG A 127 -3.98 -0.71 -19.80
CA ARG A 127 -2.75 -1.49 -19.60
C ARG A 127 -2.98 -2.77 -18.78
N GLY A 128 -4.21 -3.04 -18.35
CA GLY A 128 -4.57 -4.22 -17.57
C GLY A 128 -4.23 -4.11 -16.07
N PHE A 129 -3.99 -2.89 -15.57
CA PHE A 129 -3.81 -2.66 -14.14
C PHE A 129 -5.15 -2.39 -13.44
N THR A 130 -5.27 -2.89 -12.23
CA THR A 130 -6.34 -2.52 -11.30
C THR A 130 -5.77 -1.60 -10.22
N TYR A 131 -6.32 -0.40 -10.08
CA TYR A 131 -5.95 0.50 -8.97
C TYR A 131 -6.92 0.32 -7.81
N VAL A 132 -6.39 0.43 -6.58
CA VAL A 132 -7.14 0.24 -5.34
C VAL A 132 -6.86 1.40 -4.38
N ASP A 133 -7.92 2.09 -3.98
CA ASP A 133 -7.89 3.08 -2.90
C ASP A 133 -8.16 2.40 -1.54
N TRP A 134 -8.64 3.13 -0.57
CA TRP A 134 -8.97 2.66 0.77
C TRP A 134 -10.30 3.29 1.24
N ASN A 135 -10.89 2.70 2.25
CA ASN A 135 -12.07 3.23 2.93
C ASN A 135 -11.93 3.27 4.46
N VAL A 136 -10.75 2.89 4.97
CA VAL A 136 -10.32 3.03 6.36
C VAL A 136 -8.89 3.54 6.36
N CYS A 137 -8.60 4.65 7.06
CA CYS A 137 -7.27 5.25 7.14
C CYS A 137 -6.73 5.20 8.57
N ALA A 138 -5.52 4.72 8.73
CA ALA A 138 -4.83 4.71 10.03
C ALA A 138 -4.37 6.11 10.48
N GLU A 139 -4.26 7.06 9.54
CA GLU A 139 -3.68 8.39 9.75
C GLU A 139 -2.26 8.34 10.35
N ASP A 140 -1.52 7.26 10.08
CA ASP A 140 -0.24 6.92 10.69
C ASP A 140 0.95 7.70 10.09
N SER A 141 0.80 8.19 8.86
CA SER A 141 1.80 9.01 8.16
C SER A 141 1.61 10.52 8.35
N LEU A 142 0.56 10.93 9.06
CA LEU A 142 0.33 12.34 9.39
C LEU A 142 1.40 12.86 10.36
N GLY A 143 1.79 14.12 10.19
CA GLY A 143 2.83 14.74 11.02
C GLY A 143 2.59 14.55 12.53
N GLY A 144 3.70 14.43 13.31
CA GLY A 144 3.65 14.23 14.76
C GLY A 144 3.78 12.79 15.24
N HIS A 145 3.97 11.81 14.33
CA HIS A 145 4.18 10.40 14.67
C HIS A 145 3.16 9.85 15.68
N PRO A 146 1.90 9.64 15.27
CA PRO A 146 0.84 9.23 16.19
C PRO A 146 1.23 7.94 16.94
N SER A 147 0.79 7.83 18.20
CA SER A 147 1.06 6.64 19.01
C SER A 147 0.35 5.40 18.46
N ALA A 148 0.82 4.21 18.82
CA ALA A 148 0.15 2.96 18.46
C ALA A 148 -1.33 2.94 18.86
N SER A 149 -1.65 3.47 20.06
CA SER A 149 -3.04 3.57 20.51
C SER A 149 -3.87 4.57 19.68
N THR A 150 -3.28 5.67 19.22
CA THR A 150 -3.94 6.63 18.33
C THR A 150 -4.25 5.98 16.98
N ILE A 151 -3.27 5.29 16.39
CA ILE A 151 -3.42 4.56 15.11
C ILE A 151 -4.54 3.51 15.22
N TYR A 152 -4.51 2.70 16.28
CA TYR A 152 -5.56 1.73 16.56
C TYR A 152 -6.95 2.39 16.62
N ASN A 153 -7.09 3.45 17.42
CA ASN A 153 -8.37 4.15 17.60
C ASN A 153 -8.87 4.79 16.28
N ASN A 154 -7.97 5.32 15.45
CA ASN A 154 -8.32 5.88 14.15
C ASN A 154 -8.92 4.80 13.25
N ILE A 155 -8.26 3.64 13.15
CA ILE A 155 -8.76 2.52 12.35
C ILE A 155 -10.15 2.09 12.83
N ILE A 156 -10.30 1.81 14.14
CA ILE A 156 -11.58 1.31 14.68
C ILE A 156 -12.70 2.32 14.47
N ARG A 157 -12.43 3.60 14.68
CA ARG A 157 -13.40 4.68 14.44
C ARG A 157 -13.87 4.70 12.98
N GLU A 158 -12.94 4.54 12.02
CA GLU A 158 -13.26 4.60 10.60
C GLU A 158 -13.91 3.32 10.07
N VAL A 159 -13.69 2.18 10.70
CA VAL A 159 -14.40 0.95 10.34
C VAL A 159 -15.92 1.15 10.46
N GLY A 160 -16.41 1.71 11.56
CA GLY A 160 -17.82 1.95 11.76
C GLY A 160 -18.64 0.68 11.53
N ASP A 161 -19.59 0.75 10.59
CA ASP A 161 -20.50 -0.35 10.19
C ASP A 161 -20.09 -1.02 8.84
N LYS A 162 -18.87 -0.77 8.36
CA LYS A 162 -18.41 -1.31 7.08
C LYS A 162 -18.20 -2.83 7.13
N ASN A 163 -18.83 -3.56 6.22
CA ASN A 163 -18.63 -5.00 6.06
C ASN A 163 -17.33 -5.33 5.29
N THR A 164 -16.84 -4.40 4.48
CA THR A 164 -15.60 -4.54 3.72
C THR A 164 -14.70 -3.35 4.02
N CYS A 165 -13.51 -3.63 4.54
CA CYS A 165 -12.51 -2.62 4.91
C CYS A 165 -11.24 -2.84 4.10
N VAL A 166 -10.80 -1.81 3.37
CA VAL A 166 -9.46 -1.68 2.83
C VAL A 166 -8.75 -0.66 3.70
N VAL A 167 -7.81 -1.13 4.52
CA VAL A 167 -7.16 -0.33 5.56
C VAL A 167 -5.85 0.22 5.02
N LEU A 168 -5.73 1.54 4.90
CA LEU A 168 -4.48 2.23 4.58
C LEU A 168 -3.62 2.38 5.83
N MET A 169 -2.44 1.82 5.76
CA MET A 169 -1.33 1.97 6.70
C MET A 169 -0.03 2.18 5.92
N HIS A 170 1.06 2.51 6.61
CA HIS A 170 2.38 2.65 6.01
C HIS A 170 3.41 1.82 6.78
N ASP A 171 4.39 1.26 6.07
CA ASP A 171 5.49 0.48 6.66
C ASP A 171 6.86 1.13 6.41
N THR A 172 6.91 2.46 6.50
CA THR A 172 8.14 3.25 6.37
C THR A 172 8.95 3.27 7.67
N ASN A 173 10.21 3.70 7.60
CA ASN A 173 11.04 3.92 8.79
C ASN A 173 10.44 4.93 9.78
N ALA A 174 9.56 5.83 9.33
CA ALA A 174 8.89 6.83 10.16
C ALA A 174 7.63 6.28 10.87
N THR A 175 7.07 5.17 10.41
CA THR A 175 5.78 4.62 10.89
C THR A 175 5.92 3.38 11.77
N LYS A 176 6.97 3.32 12.60
CA LYS A 176 7.21 2.19 13.54
C LYS A 176 6.04 1.94 14.49
N ASN A 177 5.28 2.97 14.82
CA ASN A 177 4.10 2.84 15.68
C ASN A 177 2.95 2.08 14.98
N THR A 178 2.94 2.02 13.65
CA THR A 178 2.01 1.19 12.88
C THR A 178 2.27 -0.29 13.15
N ALA A 179 3.53 -0.72 13.06
CA ALA A 179 3.91 -2.09 13.41
C ALA A 179 3.55 -2.42 14.89
N ALA A 180 3.74 -1.47 15.80
CA ALA A 180 3.38 -1.65 17.22
C ALA A 180 1.85 -1.73 17.45
N ALA A 181 1.03 -1.05 16.63
CA ALA A 181 -0.44 -1.12 16.71
C ALA A 181 -1.02 -2.39 16.06
N LEU A 182 -0.32 -2.95 15.09
CA LEU A 182 -0.85 -4.01 14.21
C LEU A 182 -1.38 -5.24 14.93
N PRO A 183 -0.74 -5.80 15.98
CA PRO A 183 -1.27 -6.95 16.72
C PRO A 183 -2.67 -6.68 17.30
N ASP A 184 -2.88 -5.50 17.87
CA ASP A 184 -4.17 -5.14 18.47
C ASP A 184 -5.24 -4.89 17.40
N VAL A 185 -4.88 -4.26 16.29
CA VAL A 185 -5.75 -4.07 15.11
C VAL A 185 -6.22 -5.43 14.56
N ILE A 186 -5.30 -6.37 14.33
CA ILE A 186 -5.64 -7.70 13.82
C ILE A 186 -6.57 -8.43 14.80
N ARG A 187 -6.24 -8.40 16.08
CA ARG A 187 -7.05 -9.05 17.13
C ARG A 187 -8.46 -8.49 17.19
N TRP A 188 -8.59 -7.17 17.06
CA TRP A 188 -9.90 -6.52 17.03
C TRP A 188 -10.74 -6.99 15.83
N PHE A 189 -10.17 -7.00 14.62
CA PHE A 189 -10.87 -7.47 13.42
C PHE A 189 -11.28 -8.95 13.54
N LYS A 190 -10.41 -9.82 14.08
CA LYS A 190 -10.73 -11.23 14.34
C LYS A 190 -11.93 -11.35 15.31
N ASN A 191 -11.90 -10.61 16.41
CA ASN A 191 -12.98 -10.62 17.42
C ASN A 191 -14.31 -10.07 16.88
N ALA A 192 -14.23 -9.12 15.95
CA ALA A 192 -15.40 -8.58 15.25
C ALA A 192 -15.92 -9.51 14.11
N GLY A 193 -15.28 -10.65 13.87
CA GLY A 193 -15.72 -11.66 12.90
C GLY A 193 -15.30 -11.38 11.45
N TYR A 194 -14.38 -10.45 11.21
CA TYR A 194 -13.85 -10.21 9.86
C TYR A 194 -12.93 -11.32 9.40
N ARG A 195 -12.96 -11.60 8.10
CA ARG A 195 -11.99 -12.46 7.40
C ARG A 195 -10.95 -11.58 6.72
N PHE A 196 -9.70 -12.03 6.73
CA PHE A 196 -8.57 -11.34 6.11
C PHE A 196 -8.31 -11.91 4.73
N ASP A 197 -7.96 -11.02 3.80
CA ASP A 197 -7.56 -11.40 2.44
C ASP A 197 -6.68 -10.33 1.80
N THR A 198 -6.11 -10.60 0.64
CA THR A 198 -5.34 -9.69 -0.20
C THR A 198 -6.22 -9.02 -1.25
N VAL A 199 -5.86 -7.82 -1.72
CA VAL A 199 -6.73 -6.99 -2.57
C VAL A 199 -7.04 -7.57 -3.95
N ASP A 200 -6.32 -8.59 -4.38
CA ASP A 200 -6.61 -9.33 -5.62
C ASP A 200 -7.91 -10.16 -5.51
N HIS A 201 -8.39 -10.44 -4.30
CA HIS A 201 -9.69 -11.05 -4.04
C HIS A 201 -10.80 -10.03 -3.73
N LEU A 202 -10.54 -8.75 -3.92
CA LEU A 202 -11.53 -7.70 -3.69
C LEU A 202 -12.56 -7.68 -4.82
N GLU A 203 -13.79 -8.14 -4.54
CA GLU A 203 -14.87 -8.27 -5.53
C GLU A 203 -15.38 -6.93 -6.08
N LYS A 204 -15.30 -5.86 -5.27
CA LYS A 204 -15.68 -4.49 -5.66
C LYS A 204 -14.70 -3.49 -5.07
N LYS A 205 -14.29 -2.52 -5.89
CA LYS A 205 -13.50 -1.37 -5.40
C LYS A 205 -14.30 -0.61 -4.33
N PRO A 206 -13.68 -0.25 -3.20
CA PRO A 206 -14.32 0.56 -2.16
C PRO A 206 -14.65 1.98 -2.63
#